data_2ccb38391103e3c10417ef4d873e163c
#
_entry.id   2ccb38391103e3c10417ef4d873e163c
#
_cell.length_a   1.000
_cell.length_b   1.000
_cell.length_c   1.000
_cell.angle_alpha   90.00
_cell.angle_beta   90.00
_cell.angle_gamma   90.00
#
_symmetry.space_group_name_H-M   'P 1'
#
loop_
_entity.id
_entity.type
_entity.pdbx_description
1 polymer ?
#
loop_
_entity_poly.entity_id
_entity_poly.type
_entity_poly.pdbx_seq_one_letter_code
_entity_poly.pdbx_strand_id
1 'polypeptide(L)'
;MRTQKLKCILLTFGVVFITSCSTPLLYTSLDVLRPAQVAFAPEANNLLLVNNTVVQPPYQGHKTEQLDQKAKSVNIPTDSLSIYCLGALLEDVEGKDFFATINLIPNSTNKNNNFSKITELDENSVKNLCQVNHANAILSLDKLQVIDNMYESYVESFSVDKNTFIATIELQFESTWSIHYLNKPDVTKVKFKDVVTWESSSDNIKQAVKELPKRTDALIDGALAVGRKCVDRFIPYWDKVDRYFYDSKNKTMKQGMDSVYVKNWKSAISLWESAYNTERSRLTKSHAANNLAIAYEITGDLDSALLYARTSLSLLGELPMSNYDSVMRLVSYIEELNTRKKDIDSLKLQLAE
;
A
#
# COMPACT_ATOMS: atom_id res chain seq x y z
N MET A 1 40.46 72.00 25.61
CA MET A 1 40.48 70.65 25.08
C MET A 1 39.40 69.84 25.77
N ARG A 2 38.30 69.62 25.12
CA ARG A 2 37.13 68.89 25.64
C ARG A 2 37.17 67.44 25.18
N THR A 3 37.26 66.47 26.10
CA THR A 3 37.15 65.08 25.85
C THR A 3 35.68 64.62 25.82
N GLN A 4 35.17 64.22 24.69
CA GLN A 4 33.84 63.59 24.56
C GLN A 4 33.94 62.15 24.99
N LYS A 5 33.15 61.79 25.99
CA LYS A 5 32.94 60.39 26.40
C LYS A 5 31.91 59.74 25.48
N LEU A 6 32.32 58.81 24.67
CA LEU A 6 31.47 57.97 23.84
C LEU A 6 30.78 56.91 24.74
N LYS A 7 29.48 56.98 24.89
CA LYS A 7 28.71 55.96 25.59
C LYS A 7 28.36 54.83 24.56
N CYS A 8 28.99 53.67 24.69
CA CYS A 8 28.56 52.49 24.01
C CYS A 8 27.26 51.99 24.65
N ILE A 9 26.16 52.05 23.91
CA ILE A 9 24.92 51.35 24.24
C ILE A 9 25.04 49.93 23.69
N LEU A 10 25.23 48.96 24.59
CA LEU A 10 25.16 47.52 24.28
C LEU A 10 23.67 47.17 24.09
N LEU A 11 23.27 46.99 22.83
CA LEU A 11 21.96 46.41 22.49
C LEU A 11 22.08 44.88 22.64
N THR A 12 21.64 44.35 23.77
CA THR A 12 21.47 42.93 23.99
C THR A 12 20.27 42.46 23.18
N PHE A 13 20.53 41.89 22.02
CA PHE A 13 19.54 41.17 21.24
C PHE A 13 19.20 39.87 21.98
N GLY A 14 18.09 39.87 22.71
CA GLY A 14 17.52 38.69 23.31
C GLY A 14 16.99 37.77 22.19
N VAL A 15 17.75 36.75 21.84
CA VAL A 15 17.25 35.65 21.00
C VAL A 15 16.25 34.88 21.83
N VAL A 16 14.97 35.14 21.61
CA VAL A 16 13.89 34.32 22.14
C VAL A 16 13.91 33.01 21.39
N PHE A 17 14.50 32.00 21.98
CA PHE A 17 14.31 30.61 21.52
C PHE A 17 12.84 30.25 21.73
N ILE A 18 12.03 30.36 20.68
CA ILE A 18 10.71 29.78 20.66
C ILE A 18 10.93 28.25 20.56
N THR A 19 11.12 27.61 21.72
CA THR A 19 11.03 26.15 21.80
C THR A 19 9.58 25.81 21.51
N SER A 20 9.30 25.38 20.29
CA SER A 20 8.02 24.75 19.94
C SER A 20 7.85 23.55 20.87
N CYS A 21 7.03 23.68 21.87
CA CYS A 21 6.73 22.64 22.84
C CYS A 21 5.72 21.67 22.18
N SER A 22 6.17 20.92 21.18
CA SER A 22 5.36 19.85 20.59
C SER A 22 5.21 18.74 21.63
N THR A 23 3.98 18.27 21.84
CA THR A 23 3.73 17.09 22.66
C THR A 23 4.36 15.88 21.98
N PRO A 24 5.18 15.08 22.68
CA PRO A 24 5.79 13.90 22.10
C PRO A 24 4.72 12.92 21.58
N LEU A 25 5.01 12.27 20.45
CA LEU A 25 4.19 11.22 19.87
C LEU A 25 4.86 9.88 20.11
N LEU A 26 4.09 8.91 20.59
CA LEU A 26 4.50 7.52 20.68
C LEU A 26 3.78 6.73 19.59
N TYR A 27 4.54 6.14 18.68
CA TYR A 27 3.99 5.32 17.59
C TYR A 27 3.81 3.87 18.04
N THR A 28 2.74 3.26 17.59
CA THR A 28 2.45 1.83 17.72
C THR A 28 1.89 1.33 16.39
N SER A 29 2.15 0.06 16.09
CA SER A 29 1.55 -0.58 14.92
C SER A 29 0.51 -1.58 15.38
N LEU A 30 -0.56 -1.71 14.60
CA LEU A 30 -1.56 -2.76 14.78
C LEU A 30 -1.82 -3.45 13.44
N ASP A 31 -2.14 -4.74 13.50
CA ASP A 31 -2.50 -5.51 12.33
C ASP A 31 -4.02 -5.41 12.12
N VAL A 32 -4.42 -5.05 10.92
CA VAL A 32 -5.82 -4.86 10.50
C VAL A 32 -6.12 -5.83 9.39
N LEU A 33 -7.14 -6.66 9.56
CA LEU A 33 -7.60 -7.53 8.48
C LEU A 33 -8.35 -6.69 7.43
N ARG A 34 -7.94 -6.81 6.16
CA ARG A 34 -8.53 -6.16 5.00
C ARG A 34 -9.24 -7.17 4.14
N PRO A 35 -10.41 -6.84 3.55
CA PRO A 35 -11.06 -7.70 2.59
C PRO A 35 -10.30 -7.72 1.27
N ALA A 36 -10.43 -8.82 0.53
CA ALA A 36 -10.02 -8.89 -0.85
C ALA A 36 -10.81 -7.88 -1.71
N GLN A 37 -10.18 -7.37 -2.79
CA GLN A 37 -10.87 -6.49 -3.75
C GLN A 37 -11.90 -7.26 -4.57
N VAL A 38 -11.61 -8.54 -4.85
CA VAL A 38 -12.47 -9.46 -5.59
C VAL A 38 -12.56 -10.76 -4.81
N ALA A 39 -13.69 -10.99 -4.17
CA ALA A 39 -13.89 -12.16 -3.33
C ALA A 39 -14.19 -13.41 -4.15
N PHE A 40 -13.69 -14.54 -3.70
CA PHE A 40 -14.20 -15.85 -4.10
C PHE A 40 -15.53 -16.13 -3.41
N ALA A 41 -16.36 -16.97 -4.04
CA ALA A 41 -17.53 -17.51 -3.38
C ALA A 41 -17.11 -18.36 -2.17
N PRO A 42 -17.86 -18.36 -1.05
CA PRO A 42 -17.46 -19.04 0.18
C PRO A 42 -17.21 -20.55 0.03
N GLU A 43 -17.83 -21.16 -0.96
CA GLU A 43 -17.64 -22.58 -1.29
C GLU A 43 -16.36 -22.88 -2.09
N ALA A 44 -15.59 -21.88 -2.50
CA ALA A 44 -14.36 -22.04 -3.27
C ALA A 44 -13.19 -22.51 -2.39
N ASN A 45 -13.15 -23.77 -2.04
CA ASN A 45 -12.13 -24.34 -1.16
C ASN A 45 -10.93 -24.94 -1.90
N ASN A 46 -11.12 -25.37 -3.15
CA ASN A 46 -10.08 -26.00 -3.98
C ASN A 46 -9.87 -25.16 -5.22
N LEU A 47 -8.77 -24.41 -5.24
CA LEU A 47 -8.46 -23.46 -6.31
C LEU A 47 -7.54 -24.06 -7.35
N LEU A 48 -7.83 -23.82 -8.62
CA LEU A 48 -6.94 -24.08 -9.75
C LEU A 48 -6.52 -22.74 -10.38
N LEU A 49 -5.22 -22.45 -10.36
CA LEU A 49 -4.65 -21.35 -11.14
C LEU A 49 -4.42 -21.82 -12.58
N VAL A 50 -4.85 -21.03 -13.54
CA VAL A 50 -4.74 -21.40 -14.97
C VAL A 50 -4.05 -20.28 -15.74
N ASN A 51 -2.98 -20.62 -16.45
CA ASN A 51 -2.42 -19.76 -17.47
C ASN A 51 -3.29 -19.87 -18.74
N ASN A 52 -4.01 -18.80 -19.07
CA ASN A 52 -4.82 -18.73 -20.29
C ASN A 52 -4.36 -17.57 -21.19
N THR A 53 -3.10 -17.13 -21.02
CA THR A 53 -2.55 -16.01 -21.78
C THR A 53 -2.09 -16.42 -23.17
N VAL A 54 -2.15 -15.46 -24.08
CA VAL A 54 -1.34 -15.45 -25.31
C VAL A 54 -0.08 -14.63 -25.05
N VAL A 55 1.07 -15.12 -25.50
CA VAL A 55 2.35 -14.40 -25.31
C VAL A 55 2.33 -13.07 -26.02
N GLN A 56 2.75 -12.01 -25.34
CA GLN A 56 2.91 -10.69 -25.95
C GLN A 56 4.03 -10.71 -26.99
N PRO A 57 3.80 -10.18 -28.23
CA PRO A 57 4.86 -10.09 -29.22
C PRO A 57 6.06 -9.27 -28.73
N PRO A 58 7.31 -9.73 -28.95
CA PRO A 58 8.51 -9.11 -28.38
C PRO A 58 8.79 -7.69 -28.88
N TYR A 59 8.17 -7.28 -30.00
CA TYR A 59 8.26 -5.93 -30.56
C TYR A 59 7.20 -4.96 -30.03
N GLN A 60 6.27 -5.44 -29.23
CA GLN A 60 5.12 -4.64 -28.78
C GLN A 60 5.31 -4.12 -27.36
N GLY A 61 5.25 -2.81 -27.18
CA GLY A 61 5.23 -2.16 -25.86
C GLY A 61 6.59 -1.85 -25.25
N HIS A 62 7.70 -2.16 -25.94
CA HIS A 62 9.06 -1.95 -25.41
C HIS A 62 9.76 -0.78 -26.09
N LYS A 63 10.25 0.18 -25.32
CA LYS A 63 10.92 1.39 -25.84
C LYS A 63 12.18 1.71 -25.04
N THR A 64 13.13 2.36 -25.72
CA THR A 64 14.29 2.99 -25.09
C THR A 64 14.38 4.43 -25.57
N GLU A 65 14.55 5.35 -24.65
CA GLU A 65 14.73 6.78 -24.91
C GLU A 65 16.01 7.26 -24.23
N GLN A 66 17.00 7.58 -25.05
CA GLN A 66 18.28 8.15 -24.59
C GLN A 66 18.18 9.67 -24.56
N LEU A 67 19.02 10.31 -23.74
CA LEU A 67 19.10 11.77 -23.69
C LEU A 67 19.24 12.36 -25.10
N ASP A 68 18.44 13.38 -25.40
CA ASP A 68 18.40 14.10 -26.63
C ASP A 68 18.07 13.26 -27.90
N GLN A 69 17.53 12.04 -27.70
CA GLN A 69 17.11 11.15 -28.77
C GLN A 69 15.62 10.82 -28.68
N LYS A 70 15.03 10.55 -29.84
CA LYS A 70 13.65 10.03 -29.90
C LYS A 70 13.59 8.59 -29.39
N ALA A 71 12.51 8.26 -28.72
CA ALA A 71 12.24 6.90 -28.27
C ALA A 71 12.28 5.89 -29.45
N LYS A 72 12.98 4.79 -29.26
CA LYS A 72 13.12 3.66 -30.20
C LYS A 72 12.43 2.43 -29.66
N SER A 73 11.67 1.72 -30.52
CA SER A 73 11.15 0.39 -30.18
C SER A 73 12.28 -0.63 -30.13
N VAL A 74 12.20 -1.55 -29.18
CA VAL A 74 13.15 -2.66 -29.00
C VAL A 74 12.39 -3.97 -28.89
N ASN A 75 13.07 -5.07 -29.23
CA ASN A 75 12.49 -6.41 -29.14
C ASN A 75 12.97 -7.09 -27.86
N ILE A 76 12.04 -7.50 -27.02
CA ILE A 76 12.36 -8.15 -25.73
C ILE A 76 11.43 -9.38 -25.55
N PRO A 77 11.99 -10.57 -25.26
CA PRO A 77 11.19 -11.75 -24.99
C PRO A 77 10.30 -11.58 -23.74
N THR A 78 9.04 -12.03 -23.83
CA THR A 78 8.04 -11.92 -22.77
C THR A 78 7.34 -13.26 -22.48
N ASP A 79 7.80 -14.33 -23.09
CA ASP A 79 7.17 -15.66 -23.10
C ASP A 79 7.03 -16.32 -21.72
N SER A 80 7.89 -15.98 -20.77
CA SER A 80 7.87 -16.52 -19.41
C SER A 80 7.15 -15.66 -18.37
N LEU A 81 6.75 -14.43 -18.69
CA LEU A 81 6.23 -13.49 -17.69
C LEU A 81 4.96 -13.96 -17.00
N SER A 82 4.04 -14.58 -17.73
CA SER A 82 2.81 -15.13 -17.16
C SER A 82 3.08 -16.29 -16.16
N ILE A 83 4.10 -17.09 -16.44
CA ILE A 83 4.50 -18.22 -15.56
C ILE A 83 5.10 -17.65 -14.25
N TYR A 84 5.95 -16.64 -14.33
CA TYR A 84 6.51 -15.99 -13.14
C TYR A 84 5.43 -15.28 -12.32
N CYS A 85 4.48 -14.59 -12.98
CA CYS A 85 3.36 -13.95 -12.30
C CYS A 85 2.49 -14.97 -11.54
N LEU A 86 2.09 -16.06 -12.20
CA LEU A 86 1.28 -17.13 -11.60
C LEU A 86 2.05 -17.92 -10.54
N GLY A 87 3.35 -18.15 -10.74
CA GLY A 87 4.20 -18.83 -9.76
C GLY A 87 4.31 -18.05 -8.46
N ALA A 88 4.53 -16.72 -8.54
CA ALA A 88 4.58 -15.86 -7.38
C ALA A 88 3.21 -15.75 -6.66
N LEU A 89 2.12 -15.72 -7.40
CA LEU A 89 0.77 -15.76 -6.82
C LEU A 89 0.54 -17.10 -6.08
N LEU A 90 0.93 -18.23 -6.68
CA LEU A 90 0.80 -19.55 -6.06
C LEU A 90 1.56 -19.61 -4.74
N GLU A 91 2.86 -19.25 -4.76
CA GLU A 91 3.76 -19.30 -3.60
C GLU A 91 3.17 -18.52 -2.41
N ASP A 92 2.70 -17.29 -2.66
CA ASP A 92 2.19 -16.42 -1.60
C ASP A 92 0.79 -16.85 -1.12
N VAL A 93 -0.07 -17.39 -2.00
CA VAL A 93 -1.41 -17.90 -1.59
C VAL A 93 -1.29 -19.19 -0.79
N GLU A 94 -0.39 -20.12 -1.17
CA GLU A 94 -0.11 -21.33 -0.39
C GLU A 94 0.30 -20.99 1.05
N GLY A 95 1.10 -19.91 1.24
CA GLY A 95 1.53 -19.44 2.56
C GLY A 95 0.44 -18.83 3.43
N LYS A 96 -0.78 -18.62 2.90
CA LYS A 96 -1.90 -17.99 3.63
C LYS A 96 -2.93 -18.98 4.19
N ASP A 97 -2.87 -20.25 3.82
CA ASP A 97 -3.82 -21.30 4.25
C ASP A 97 -5.30 -20.95 3.99
N PHE A 98 -5.58 -20.12 2.97
CA PHE A 98 -6.94 -19.68 2.65
C PHE A 98 -7.76 -20.73 1.90
N PHE A 99 -7.11 -21.50 1.01
CA PHE A 99 -7.73 -22.61 0.28
C PHE A 99 -7.24 -23.95 0.86
N ALA A 100 -8.12 -24.94 0.85
CA ALA A 100 -7.74 -26.29 1.26
C ALA A 100 -6.73 -26.93 0.30
N THR A 101 -6.86 -26.65 -0.99
CA THR A 101 -5.88 -27.05 -2.02
C THR A 101 -5.75 -25.94 -3.06
N ILE A 102 -4.53 -25.78 -3.57
CA ILE A 102 -4.25 -24.93 -4.71
C ILE A 102 -3.33 -25.63 -5.68
N ASN A 103 -3.65 -25.60 -6.97
CA ASN A 103 -2.85 -26.18 -8.04
C ASN A 103 -2.64 -25.15 -9.16
N LEU A 104 -1.61 -25.35 -9.99
CA LEU A 104 -1.28 -24.47 -11.11
C LEU A 104 -1.16 -25.28 -12.41
N ILE A 105 -1.80 -24.78 -13.47
CA ILE A 105 -1.53 -25.16 -14.86
C ILE A 105 -0.67 -24.06 -15.49
N PRO A 106 0.67 -24.26 -15.57
CA PRO A 106 1.59 -23.22 -16.02
C PRO A 106 1.58 -23.00 -17.54
N ASN A 107 1.30 -24.05 -18.30
CA ASN A 107 1.24 -23.96 -19.76
C ASN A 107 -0.07 -23.30 -20.21
N SER A 108 0.02 -22.42 -21.21
CA SER A 108 -1.17 -21.76 -21.71
C SER A 108 -2.22 -22.76 -22.24
N THR A 109 -3.43 -22.58 -21.74
CA THR A 109 -4.62 -23.33 -22.23
C THR A 109 -5.27 -22.63 -23.42
N ASN A 110 -4.85 -21.39 -23.75
CA ASN A 110 -5.41 -20.60 -24.81
C ASN A 110 -4.99 -21.14 -26.19
N LYS A 111 -5.97 -21.51 -26.99
CA LYS A 111 -5.75 -22.01 -28.36
C LYS A 111 -5.65 -20.91 -29.40
N ASN A 112 -5.89 -19.66 -29.01
CA ASN A 112 -5.82 -18.51 -29.89
C ASN A 112 -4.40 -17.93 -29.88
N ASN A 113 -3.87 -17.57 -31.03
CA ASN A 113 -2.56 -16.96 -31.17
C ASN A 113 -2.60 -15.43 -31.30
N ASN A 114 -3.77 -14.81 -31.09
CA ASN A 114 -3.93 -13.36 -31.22
C ASN A 114 -3.84 -12.70 -29.83
N PHE A 115 -2.70 -12.10 -29.52
CA PHE A 115 -2.47 -11.37 -28.26
C PHE A 115 -3.46 -10.24 -28.01
N SER A 116 -3.99 -9.60 -29.07
CA SER A 116 -4.94 -8.49 -28.95
C SER A 116 -6.34 -8.96 -28.51
N LYS A 117 -6.65 -10.25 -28.64
CA LYS A 117 -7.95 -10.82 -28.29
C LYS A 117 -7.87 -11.57 -26.97
N ILE A 118 -8.64 -11.13 -25.98
CA ILE A 118 -8.83 -11.90 -24.74
C ILE A 118 -9.86 -12.99 -25.04
N THR A 119 -9.49 -14.25 -24.80
CA THR A 119 -10.36 -15.42 -24.96
C THR A 119 -10.46 -16.09 -23.59
N GLU A 120 -11.68 -16.17 -23.07
CA GLU A 120 -11.95 -16.82 -21.80
C GLU A 120 -12.03 -18.32 -21.93
N LEU A 121 -11.93 -19.03 -20.81
CA LEU A 121 -12.25 -20.45 -20.74
C LEU A 121 -13.75 -20.65 -20.99
N ASP A 122 -14.09 -21.53 -21.91
CA ASP A 122 -15.48 -21.94 -22.11
C ASP A 122 -15.95 -22.90 -20.99
N GLU A 123 -17.26 -23.04 -20.84
CA GLU A 123 -17.87 -23.85 -19.78
C GLU A 123 -17.38 -25.31 -19.78
N ASN A 124 -17.20 -25.93 -20.96
CA ASN A 124 -16.70 -27.28 -21.06
C ASN A 124 -15.25 -27.39 -20.60
N SER A 125 -14.43 -26.42 -20.96
CA SER A 125 -13.04 -26.33 -20.50
C SER A 125 -12.97 -26.14 -18.98
N VAL A 126 -13.79 -25.25 -18.40
CA VAL A 126 -13.89 -25.07 -16.96
C VAL A 126 -14.27 -26.37 -16.25
N LYS A 127 -15.33 -27.05 -16.72
CA LYS A 127 -15.78 -28.30 -16.14
C LYS A 127 -14.72 -29.40 -16.20
N ASN A 128 -14.06 -29.55 -17.34
CA ASN A 128 -12.99 -30.55 -17.50
C ASN A 128 -11.79 -30.25 -16.61
N LEU A 129 -11.32 -28.99 -16.59
CA LEU A 129 -10.19 -28.58 -15.77
C LEU A 129 -10.47 -28.78 -14.27
N CYS A 130 -11.65 -28.42 -13.81
CA CYS A 130 -12.06 -28.62 -12.41
C CYS A 130 -12.12 -30.11 -12.06
N GLN A 131 -12.71 -30.94 -12.92
CA GLN A 131 -12.85 -32.41 -12.68
C GLN A 131 -11.50 -33.12 -12.62
N VAL A 132 -10.61 -32.82 -13.57
CA VAL A 132 -9.29 -33.47 -13.66
C VAL A 132 -8.39 -33.05 -12.48
N ASN A 133 -8.51 -31.81 -12.00
CA ASN A 133 -7.65 -31.27 -10.94
C ASN A 133 -8.33 -31.24 -9.55
N HIS A 134 -9.52 -31.83 -9.41
CA HIS A 134 -10.30 -31.86 -8.17
C HIS A 134 -10.54 -30.45 -7.59
N ALA A 135 -10.68 -29.45 -8.46
CA ALA A 135 -10.94 -28.06 -8.10
C ALA A 135 -12.43 -27.73 -8.20
N ASN A 136 -12.87 -26.74 -7.42
CA ASN A 136 -14.24 -26.20 -7.51
C ASN A 136 -14.28 -24.73 -7.93
N ALA A 137 -13.10 -24.08 -7.99
CA ALA A 137 -12.92 -22.74 -8.52
C ALA A 137 -11.66 -22.66 -9.39
N ILE A 138 -11.68 -21.82 -10.41
CA ILE A 138 -10.55 -21.50 -11.27
C ILE A 138 -10.29 -19.99 -11.19
N LEU A 139 -9.04 -19.61 -10.96
CA LEU A 139 -8.55 -18.27 -11.23
C LEU A 139 -7.68 -18.31 -12.48
N SER A 140 -8.21 -17.76 -13.57
CA SER A 140 -7.55 -17.74 -14.87
C SER A 140 -6.86 -16.40 -15.11
N LEU A 141 -5.58 -16.42 -15.47
CA LEU A 141 -4.89 -15.26 -16.04
C LEU A 141 -5.12 -15.28 -17.56
N ASP A 142 -6.02 -14.42 -18.04
CA ASP A 142 -6.42 -14.42 -19.45
C ASP A 142 -5.54 -13.52 -20.32
N LYS A 143 -4.93 -12.49 -19.73
CA LYS A 143 -3.97 -11.61 -20.41
C LYS A 143 -2.98 -11.04 -19.42
N LEU A 144 -1.72 -11.01 -19.80
CA LEU A 144 -0.68 -10.24 -19.15
C LEU A 144 0.01 -9.39 -20.23
N GLN A 145 -0.09 -8.07 -20.10
CA GLN A 145 0.55 -7.11 -20.98
C GLN A 145 1.54 -6.28 -20.17
N VAL A 146 2.70 -6.01 -20.76
CA VAL A 146 3.68 -5.09 -20.20
C VAL A 146 4.04 -4.01 -21.21
N ILE A 147 4.01 -2.76 -20.76
CA ILE A 147 4.62 -1.62 -21.46
C ILE A 147 5.89 -1.29 -20.69
N ASP A 148 7.00 -1.33 -21.35
CA ASP A 148 8.33 -1.24 -20.78
C ASP A 148 9.06 -0.06 -21.41
N ASN A 149 9.37 0.93 -20.60
CA ASN A 149 10.09 2.13 -20.96
C ASN A 149 11.42 2.20 -20.21
N MET A 150 12.52 2.21 -20.94
CA MET A 150 13.83 2.59 -20.39
C MET A 150 14.18 3.99 -20.89
N TYR A 151 14.39 4.94 -19.98
CA TYR A 151 14.68 6.32 -20.36
C TYR A 151 15.77 6.94 -19.49
N GLU A 152 16.43 7.93 -20.09
CA GLU A 152 17.49 8.71 -19.49
C GLU A 152 17.01 10.14 -19.23
N SER A 153 17.35 10.70 -18.08
CA SER A 153 17.07 12.09 -17.71
C SER A 153 18.22 12.70 -16.92
N TYR A 154 18.16 13.98 -16.64
CA TYR A 154 19.11 14.64 -15.74
C TYR A 154 18.41 15.69 -14.88
N VAL A 155 19.01 15.94 -13.71
CA VAL A 155 18.60 17.03 -12.82
C VAL A 155 19.76 18.01 -12.72
N GLU A 156 19.48 19.28 -13.03
CA GLU A 156 20.44 20.37 -12.83
C GLU A 156 20.55 20.69 -11.33
N SER A 157 21.78 20.69 -10.83
CA SER A 157 22.03 21.10 -9.46
C SER A 157 22.34 22.59 -9.40
N PHE A 158 21.52 23.36 -8.72
CA PHE A 158 21.74 24.80 -8.49
C PHE A 158 22.90 25.11 -7.52
N SER A 159 23.42 24.12 -6.81
CA SER A 159 24.43 24.34 -5.75
C SER A 159 25.80 23.71 -6.01
N VAL A 160 25.93 22.88 -7.02
CA VAL A 160 27.19 22.19 -7.39
C VAL A 160 27.28 22.14 -8.92
N ASP A 161 28.43 22.48 -9.51
CA ASP A 161 28.66 22.47 -10.98
C ASP A 161 28.61 21.07 -11.63
N LYS A 162 27.77 20.16 -11.11
CA LYS A 162 27.59 18.80 -11.62
C LYS A 162 26.13 18.45 -11.78
N ASN A 163 25.75 18.08 -12.99
CA ASN A 163 24.44 17.49 -13.26
C ASN A 163 24.39 16.05 -12.71
N THR A 164 23.26 15.66 -12.15
CA THR A 164 22.97 14.28 -11.79
C THR A 164 22.18 13.64 -12.92
N PHE A 165 22.73 12.61 -13.54
CA PHE A 165 22.08 11.82 -14.58
C PHE A 165 21.31 10.68 -13.95
N ILE A 166 20.11 10.44 -14.45
CA ILE A 166 19.20 9.41 -13.96
C ILE A 166 18.86 8.48 -15.13
N ALA A 167 18.98 7.19 -14.90
CA ALA A 167 18.49 6.15 -15.80
C ALA A 167 17.35 5.40 -15.13
N THR A 168 16.25 5.20 -15.84
CA THR A 168 15.02 4.59 -15.31
C THR A 168 14.53 3.47 -16.20
N ILE A 169 14.13 2.34 -15.61
CA ILE A 169 13.29 1.32 -16.24
C ILE A 169 11.91 1.41 -15.56
N GLU A 170 10.88 1.74 -16.33
CA GLU A 170 9.50 1.75 -15.87
C GLU A 170 8.71 0.68 -16.61
N LEU A 171 8.13 -0.24 -15.84
CA LEU A 171 7.27 -1.31 -16.33
C LEU A 171 5.82 -1.05 -15.91
N GLN A 172 4.93 -0.94 -16.88
CA GLN A 172 3.50 -0.81 -16.66
C GLN A 172 2.85 -2.14 -17.05
N PHE A 173 2.43 -2.93 -16.06
CA PHE A 173 1.71 -4.18 -16.28
C PHE A 173 0.20 -3.94 -16.30
N GLU A 174 -0.48 -4.62 -17.20
CA GLU A 174 -1.93 -4.78 -17.19
C GLU A 174 -2.26 -6.26 -17.22
N SER A 175 -2.89 -6.76 -16.14
CA SER A 175 -3.33 -8.15 -16.03
C SER A 175 -4.85 -8.24 -16.07
N THR A 176 -5.38 -9.20 -16.83
CA THR A 176 -6.82 -9.52 -16.88
C THR A 176 -7.03 -10.91 -16.34
N TRP A 177 -7.95 -11.02 -15.40
CA TRP A 177 -8.25 -12.25 -14.67
C TRP A 177 -9.72 -12.59 -14.76
N SER A 178 -10.03 -13.90 -14.76
CA SER A 178 -11.39 -14.41 -14.65
C SER A 178 -11.49 -15.45 -13.54
N ILE A 179 -12.55 -15.35 -12.73
CA ILE A 179 -12.90 -16.38 -11.74
C ILE A 179 -14.06 -17.19 -12.28
N HIS A 180 -13.89 -18.49 -12.35
CA HIS A 180 -14.89 -19.48 -12.78
C HIS A 180 -15.18 -20.46 -11.66
N TYR A 181 -16.39 -21.00 -11.63
CA TYR A 181 -16.82 -22.01 -10.66
C TYR A 181 -17.37 -23.24 -11.39
N LEU A 182 -17.10 -24.43 -10.86
CA LEU A 182 -17.52 -25.70 -11.47
C LEU A 182 -19.02 -25.77 -11.77
N ASN A 183 -19.85 -25.21 -10.88
CA ASN A 183 -21.31 -25.35 -10.93
C ASN A 183 -22.05 -24.03 -11.13
N LYS A 184 -21.35 -22.95 -11.52
CA LYS A 184 -21.95 -21.63 -11.77
C LYS A 184 -21.52 -21.12 -13.13
N PRO A 185 -22.47 -20.65 -13.97
CA PRO A 185 -22.15 -20.10 -15.28
C PRO A 185 -21.56 -18.68 -15.19
N ASP A 186 -21.75 -18.00 -14.06
CA ASP A 186 -21.32 -16.62 -13.89
C ASP A 186 -19.79 -16.54 -13.78
N VAL A 187 -19.21 -15.62 -14.55
CA VAL A 187 -17.77 -15.36 -14.58
C VAL A 187 -17.49 -13.96 -14.02
N THR A 188 -16.69 -13.89 -12.98
CA THR A 188 -16.21 -12.61 -12.47
C THR A 188 -14.93 -12.21 -13.18
N LYS A 189 -14.92 -11.03 -13.84
CA LYS A 189 -13.77 -10.51 -14.59
C LYS A 189 -13.23 -9.27 -13.94
N VAL A 190 -11.92 -9.22 -13.84
CA VAL A 190 -11.23 -8.06 -13.28
C VAL A 190 -9.97 -7.74 -14.06
N LYS A 191 -9.59 -6.47 -14.01
CA LYS A 191 -8.37 -5.97 -14.63
C LYS A 191 -7.60 -5.14 -13.61
N PHE A 192 -6.30 -5.42 -13.51
CA PHE A 192 -5.41 -4.68 -12.64
C PHE A 192 -4.31 -4.00 -13.44
N LYS A 193 -3.86 -2.86 -12.92
CA LYS A 193 -2.71 -2.13 -13.46
C LYS A 193 -1.69 -1.95 -12.35
N ASP A 194 -0.44 -2.26 -12.66
CA ASP A 194 0.68 -2.15 -11.76
C ASP A 194 1.84 -1.45 -12.44
N VAL A 195 2.57 -0.65 -11.68
CA VAL A 195 3.80 -0.02 -12.12
C VAL A 195 4.93 -0.49 -11.22
N VAL A 196 6.04 -0.88 -11.84
CA VAL A 196 7.28 -1.24 -11.16
C VAL A 196 8.41 -0.45 -11.80
N THR A 197 9.23 0.21 -10.99
CA THR A 197 10.27 1.13 -11.47
C THR A 197 11.61 0.81 -10.82
N TRP A 198 12.66 0.82 -11.61
CA TRP A 198 14.05 0.84 -11.16
C TRP A 198 14.67 2.15 -11.59
N GLU A 199 15.39 2.77 -10.70
CA GLU A 199 16.07 4.03 -10.94
C GLU A 199 17.52 3.95 -10.44
N SER A 200 18.44 4.48 -11.21
CA SER A 200 19.82 4.67 -10.83
C SER A 200 20.28 6.07 -11.17
N SER A 201 21.12 6.66 -10.34
CA SER A 201 21.64 8.00 -10.53
C SER A 201 23.17 8.05 -10.39
N SER A 202 23.83 8.84 -11.26
CA SER A 202 25.28 9.03 -11.27
C SER A 202 25.65 10.41 -11.83
N ASP A 203 26.92 10.82 -11.69
CA ASP A 203 27.48 11.97 -12.41
C ASP A 203 27.77 11.67 -13.88
N ASN A 204 27.56 10.43 -14.33
CA ASN A 204 27.74 9.96 -15.70
C ASN A 204 26.58 9.05 -16.13
N ILE A 205 25.92 9.38 -17.23
CA ILE A 205 24.76 8.62 -17.70
C ILE A 205 25.09 7.15 -18.03
N LYS A 206 26.27 6.85 -18.56
CA LYS A 206 26.65 5.46 -18.85
C LYS A 206 26.79 4.64 -17.57
N GLN A 207 27.24 5.26 -16.48
CA GLN A 207 27.33 4.59 -15.18
C GLN A 207 25.92 4.37 -14.61
N ALA A 208 25.05 5.37 -14.66
CA ALA A 208 23.67 5.21 -14.22
C ALA A 208 22.97 4.06 -14.97
N VAL A 209 23.08 4.01 -16.31
CA VAL A 209 22.53 2.90 -17.11
C VAL A 209 23.12 1.54 -16.72
N LYS A 210 24.41 1.47 -16.42
CA LYS A 210 25.09 0.23 -16.05
C LYS A 210 24.65 -0.32 -14.69
N GLU A 211 24.20 0.53 -13.80
CA GLU A 211 23.72 0.16 -12.44
C GLU A 211 22.26 -0.31 -12.43
N LEU A 212 21.52 -0.09 -13.50
CA LEU A 212 20.20 -0.69 -13.65
C LEU A 212 20.29 -2.23 -13.80
N PRO A 213 19.28 -2.98 -13.38
CA PRO A 213 19.19 -4.40 -13.68
C PRO A 213 19.14 -4.62 -15.20
N LYS A 214 19.53 -5.81 -15.65
CA LYS A 214 19.28 -6.18 -17.03
C LYS A 214 17.78 -6.12 -17.30
N ARG A 215 17.40 -5.62 -18.44
CA ARG A 215 15.99 -5.36 -18.78
C ARG A 215 15.12 -6.62 -18.74
N THR A 216 15.66 -7.78 -19.13
CA THR A 216 14.98 -9.06 -19.01
C THR A 216 14.76 -9.46 -17.57
N ASP A 217 15.74 -9.22 -16.68
CA ASP A 217 15.65 -9.53 -15.26
C ASP A 217 14.62 -8.61 -14.60
N ALA A 218 14.63 -7.31 -14.93
CA ALA A 218 13.62 -6.35 -14.48
C ALA A 218 12.20 -6.78 -14.88
N LEU A 219 11.99 -7.28 -16.10
CA LEU A 219 10.69 -7.80 -16.55
C LEU A 219 10.23 -9.01 -15.74
N ILE A 220 11.14 -9.94 -15.44
CA ILE A 220 10.86 -11.11 -14.60
C ILE A 220 10.50 -10.66 -13.18
N ASP A 221 11.33 -9.82 -12.57
CA ASP A 221 11.09 -9.29 -11.22
C ASP A 221 9.78 -8.50 -11.14
N GLY A 222 9.47 -7.73 -12.20
CA GLY A 222 8.18 -7.04 -12.32
C GLY A 222 6.99 -8.01 -12.37
N ALA A 223 7.09 -9.10 -13.13
CA ALA A 223 6.04 -10.11 -13.21
C ALA A 223 5.84 -10.84 -11.87
N LEU A 224 6.94 -11.17 -11.17
CA LEU A 224 6.90 -11.72 -9.80
C LEU A 224 6.20 -10.74 -8.84
N ALA A 225 6.56 -9.46 -8.88
CA ALA A 225 5.96 -8.42 -8.04
C ALA A 225 4.45 -8.26 -8.30
N VAL A 226 4.01 -8.33 -9.57
CA VAL A 226 2.59 -8.29 -9.94
C VAL A 226 1.85 -9.50 -9.39
N GLY A 227 2.43 -10.71 -9.50
CA GLY A 227 1.85 -11.94 -8.94
C GLY A 227 1.62 -11.84 -7.44
N ARG A 228 2.61 -11.38 -6.68
CA ARG A 228 2.51 -11.16 -5.22
C ARG A 228 1.44 -10.14 -4.86
N LYS A 229 1.37 -9.01 -5.57
CA LYS A 229 0.31 -8.00 -5.36
C LYS A 229 -1.10 -8.52 -5.62
N CYS A 230 -1.26 -9.51 -6.51
CA CYS A 230 -2.55 -10.11 -6.79
C CYS A 230 -3.10 -10.91 -5.62
N VAL A 231 -2.27 -11.40 -4.70
CA VAL A 231 -2.71 -12.13 -3.51
C VAL A 231 -3.71 -11.31 -2.70
N ASP A 232 -3.33 -10.10 -2.29
CA ASP A 232 -4.16 -9.22 -1.47
C ASP A 232 -5.40 -8.68 -2.22
N ARG A 233 -5.46 -8.88 -3.54
CA ARG A 233 -6.62 -8.56 -4.37
C ARG A 233 -7.67 -9.66 -4.38
N PHE A 234 -7.25 -10.91 -4.17
CA PHE A 234 -8.11 -12.08 -4.29
C PHE A 234 -8.44 -12.76 -2.96
N ILE A 235 -7.63 -12.53 -1.92
CA ILE A 235 -7.88 -13.08 -0.58
C ILE A 235 -7.74 -11.99 0.49
N PRO A 236 -8.45 -12.11 1.63
CA PRO A 236 -8.25 -11.19 2.76
C PRO A 236 -6.82 -11.23 3.27
N TYR A 237 -6.32 -10.08 3.70
CA TYR A 237 -4.92 -9.95 4.13
C TYR A 237 -4.76 -9.08 5.36
N TRP A 238 -3.70 -9.33 6.12
CA TRP A 238 -3.31 -8.49 7.25
C TRP A 238 -2.48 -7.30 6.78
N ASP A 239 -2.97 -6.10 7.08
CA ASP A 239 -2.32 -4.83 6.80
C ASP A 239 -1.78 -4.23 8.09
N LYS A 240 -0.51 -3.83 8.10
CA LYS A 240 0.12 -3.22 9.26
C LYS A 240 -0.01 -1.72 9.20
N VAL A 241 -0.80 -1.16 10.12
CA VAL A 241 -1.09 0.27 10.17
C VAL A 241 -0.49 0.92 11.40
N ASP A 242 0.09 2.10 11.23
CA ASP A 242 0.68 2.86 12.34
C ASP A 242 -0.35 3.78 12.99
N ARG A 243 -0.30 3.84 14.32
CA ARG A 243 -1.06 4.75 15.15
C ARG A 243 -0.13 5.52 16.08
N TYR A 244 -0.57 6.65 16.58
CA TYR A 244 0.23 7.46 17.48
C TYR A 244 -0.57 7.93 18.68
N PHE A 245 0.00 7.76 19.87
CA PHE A 245 -0.50 8.33 21.11
C PHE A 245 0.21 9.63 21.42
N TYR A 246 -0.51 10.57 22.03
CA TYR A 246 0.09 11.73 22.63
C TYR A 246 0.59 11.38 24.03
N ASP A 247 1.91 11.51 24.25
CA ASP A 247 2.54 11.43 25.57
C ASP A 247 2.62 12.83 26.18
N SER A 248 1.71 13.11 27.12
CA SER A 248 1.54 14.42 27.72
C SER A 248 2.22 14.51 29.08
N LYS A 249 2.67 15.73 29.46
CA LYS A 249 3.15 16.01 30.83
C LYS A 249 2.02 15.97 31.88
N ASN A 250 0.76 15.95 31.47
CA ASN A 250 -0.38 15.76 32.36
C ASN A 250 -0.29 14.40 33.05
N LYS A 251 -0.44 14.38 34.38
CA LYS A 251 -0.26 13.17 35.20
C LYS A 251 -1.19 12.03 34.79
N THR A 252 -2.46 12.30 34.56
CA THR A 252 -3.48 11.30 34.21
C THR A 252 -3.23 10.77 32.79
N MET A 253 -2.86 11.63 31.84
CA MET A 253 -2.46 11.23 30.50
C MET A 253 -1.26 10.29 30.52
N LYS A 254 -0.24 10.62 31.33
CA LYS A 254 0.97 9.78 31.49
C LYS A 254 0.64 8.44 32.09
N GLN A 255 -0.18 8.37 33.14
CA GLN A 255 -0.61 7.12 33.75
C GLN A 255 -1.37 6.24 32.75
N GLY A 256 -2.17 6.86 31.84
CA GLY A 256 -2.79 6.15 30.74
C GLY A 256 -1.74 5.51 29.81
N MET A 257 -0.67 6.24 29.45
CA MET A 257 0.44 5.70 28.67
C MET A 257 1.19 4.58 29.42
N ASP A 258 1.42 4.73 30.72
CA ASP A 258 2.04 3.66 31.52
C ASP A 258 1.20 2.35 31.46
N SER A 259 -0.13 2.48 31.39
CA SER A 259 -1.04 1.34 31.22
C SER A 259 -0.93 0.70 29.83
N VAL A 260 -0.65 1.48 28.78
CA VAL A 260 -0.41 0.97 27.41
C VAL A 260 0.84 0.08 27.35
N TYR A 261 1.92 0.47 28.03
CA TYR A 261 3.17 -0.32 28.04
C TYR A 261 2.99 -1.72 28.62
N VAL A 262 2.01 -1.89 29.51
CA VAL A 262 1.65 -3.20 30.08
C VAL A 262 0.39 -3.80 29.41
N LYS A 263 -0.04 -3.25 28.28
CA LYS A 263 -1.22 -3.69 27.51
C LYS A 263 -2.54 -3.71 28.32
N ASN A 264 -2.64 -2.89 29.36
CA ASN A 264 -3.86 -2.74 30.15
C ASN A 264 -4.77 -1.66 29.56
N TRP A 265 -5.43 -2.00 28.46
CA TRP A 265 -6.29 -1.09 27.71
C TRP A 265 -7.46 -0.55 28.52
N LYS A 266 -8.05 -1.37 29.38
CA LYS A 266 -9.17 -0.95 30.27
C LYS A 266 -8.74 0.19 31.19
N SER A 267 -7.56 0.08 31.82
CA SER A 267 -7.01 1.13 32.66
C SER A 267 -6.65 2.37 31.87
N ALA A 268 -6.02 2.22 30.67
CA ALA A 268 -5.67 3.33 29.80
C ALA A 268 -6.92 4.14 29.40
N ILE A 269 -7.97 3.47 28.94
CA ILE A 269 -9.25 4.11 28.57
C ILE A 269 -9.81 4.90 29.74
N SER A 270 -9.96 4.29 30.92
CA SER A 270 -10.53 4.96 32.11
C SER A 270 -9.73 6.21 32.52
N LEU A 271 -8.40 6.15 32.45
CA LEU A 271 -7.52 7.28 32.77
C LEU A 271 -7.66 8.41 31.74
N TRP A 272 -7.72 8.07 30.45
CA TRP A 272 -7.89 9.09 29.42
C TRP A 272 -9.30 9.67 29.36
N GLU A 273 -10.35 8.91 29.71
CA GLU A 273 -11.70 9.44 29.92
C GLU A 273 -11.71 10.45 31.09
N SER A 274 -11.05 10.11 32.20
CA SER A 274 -10.87 11.03 33.30
C SER A 274 -10.14 12.30 32.88
N ALA A 275 -9.05 12.19 32.13
CA ALA A 275 -8.32 13.35 31.61
C ALA A 275 -9.20 14.18 30.66
N TYR A 276 -9.92 13.55 29.75
CA TYR A 276 -10.84 14.22 28.82
C TYR A 276 -11.93 15.01 29.57
N ASN A 277 -12.49 14.47 30.62
CA ASN A 277 -13.58 15.09 31.37
C ASN A 277 -13.11 16.19 32.31
N THR A 278 -11.94 16.06 32.95
CA THR A 278 -11.48 16.96 33.99
C THR A 278 -10.58 18.09 33.49
N GLU A 279 -9.90 17.92 32.36
CA GLU A 279 -8.99 18.92 31.83
C GLU A 279 -9.72 20.17 31.33
N ARG A 280 -9.07 21.33 31.50
CA ARG A 280 -9.57 22.62 30.98
C ARG A 280 -8.99 22.98 29.63
N SER A 281 -7.79 22.49 29.35
CA SER A 281 -7.09 22.75 28.08
C SER A 281 -7.75 21.98 26.94
N ARG A 282 -8.23 22.67 25.92
CA ARG A 282 -8.79 22.07 24.71
C ARG A 282 -7.79 21.17 23.99
N LEU A 283 -6.51 21.57 23.95
CA LEU A 283 -5.45 20.77 23.36
C LEU A 283 -5.26 19.45 24.11
N THR A 284 -5.21 19.48 25.45
CA THR A 284 -5.08 18.27 26.27
C THR A 284 -6.32 17.38 26.11
N LYS A 285 -7.53 17.95 26.06
CA LYS A 285 -8.75 17.19 25.77
C LYS A 285 -8.70 16.53 24.39
N SER A 286 -8.24 17.24 23.38
CA SER A 286 -8.07 16.68 22.04
C SER A 286 -7.08 15.51 22.04
N HIS A 287 -5.94 15.65 22.71
CA HIS A 287 -4.95 14.57 22.84
C HIS A 287 -5.52 13.35 23.59
N ALA A 288 -6.29 13.58 24.68
CA ALA A 288 -6.97 12.51 25.39
C ALA A 288 -7.99 11.79 24.49
N ALA A 289 -8.78 12.54 23.73
CA ALA A 289 -9.74 11.98 22.77
C ALA A 289 -9.04 11.18 21.66
N ASN A 290 -7.89 11.66 21.12
CA ASN A 290 -7.11 10.86 20.16
C ASN A 290 -6.63 9.54 20.76
N ASN A 291 -6.09 9.58 21.98
CA ASN A 291 -5.61 8.37 22.64
C ASN A 291 -6.76 7.39 22.94
N LEU A 292 -7.93 7.89 23.31
CA LEU A 292 -9.15 7.09 23.48
C LEU A 292 -9.58 6.45 22.17
N ALA A 293 -9.57 7.20 21.06
CA ALA A 293 -9.93 6.67 19.75
C ALA A 293 -9.07 5.45 19.38
N ILE A 294 -7.75 5.55 19.58
CA ILE A 294 -6.83 4.45 19.29
C ILE A 294 -7.03 3.27 20.24
N ALA A 295 -7.24 3.52 21.54
CA ALA A 295 -7.49 2.45 22.50
C ALA A 295 -8.78 1.69 22.20
N TYR A 296 -9.85 2.39 21.83
CA TYR A 296 -11.11 1.77 21.40
C TYR A 296 -10.94 1.01 20.08
N GLU A 297 -10.16 1.54 19.11
CA GLU A 297 -9.82 0.80 17.90
C GLU A 297 -9.11 -0.52 18.20
N ILE A 298 -8.11 -0.51 19.08
CA ILE A 298 -7.34 -1.69 19.48
C ILE A 298 -8.22 -2.72 20.22
N THR A 299 -9.21 -2.25 20.99
CA THR A 299 -10.16 -3.13 21.70
C THR A 299 -11.35 -3.56 20.85
N GLY A 300 -11.43 -3.14 19.58
CA GLY A 300 -12.46 -3.55 18.62
C GLY A 300 -13.73 -2.70 18.61
N ASP A 301 -13.84 -1.68 19.43
CA ASP A 301 -14.98 -0.75 19.44
C ASP A 301 -14.75 0.40 18.46
N LEU A 302 -15.01 0.13 17.17
CA LEU A 302 -14.83 1.13 16.11
C LEU A 302 -15.81 2.30 16.18
N ASP A 303 -16.98 2.13 16.82
CA ASP A 303 -17.94 3.23 16.99
C ASP A 303 -17.43 4.26 17.97
N SER A 304 -16.95 3.81 19.13
CA SER A 304 -16.29 4.69 20.09
C SER A 304 -14.99 5.29 19.54
N ALA A 305 -14.20 4.51 18.82
CA ALA A 305 -12.99 5.01 18.16
C ALA A 305 -13.31 6.17 17.23
N LEU A 306 -14.32 6.03 16.36
CA LEU A 306 -14.73 7.08 15.43
C LEU A 306 -15.30 8.30 16.13
N LEU A 307 -16.10 8.10 17.19
CA LEU A 307 -16.64 9.18 18.02
C LEU A 307 -15.51 10.04 18.60
N TYR A 308 -14.54 9.40 19.27
CA TYR A 308 -13.44 10.11 19.91
C TYR A 308 -12.45 10.73 18.93
N ALA A 309 -12.21 10.10 17.76
CA ALA A 309 -11.40 10.71 16.71
C ALA A 309 -12.04 12.01 16.16
N ARG A 310 -13.35 11.99 15.90
CA ARG A 310 -14.09 13.20 15.49
C ARG A 310 -14.12 14.26 16.58
N THR A 311 -14.27 13.87 17.84
CA THR A 311 -14.21 14.78 18.99
C THR A 311 -12.83 15.44 19.08
N SER A 312 -11.76 14.68 18.92
CA SER A 312 -10.39 15.20 18.89
C SER A 312 -10.22 16.24 17.77
N LEU A 313 -10.69 15.93 16.56
CA LEU A 313 -10.63 16.82 15.40
C LEU A 313 -11.42 18.13 15.65
N SER A 314 -12.63 18.06 16.21
CA SER A 314 -13.44 19.23 16.53
C SER A 314 -12.73 20.15 17.52
N LEU A 315 -12.12 19.60 18.57
CA LEU A 315 -11.37 20.35 19.56
C LEU A 315 -10.13 21.03 18.99
N LEU A 316 -9.43 20.38 18.03
CA LEU A 316 -8.28 20.97 17.32
C LEU A 316 -8.69 22.05 16.33
N GLY A 317 -9.82 21.91 15.64
CA GLY A 317 -10.33 22.88 14.66
C GLY A 317 -10.63 24.26 15.28
N GLU A 318 -10.82 24.34 16.59
CA GLU A 318 -11.00 25.58 17.34
C GLU A 318 -9.68 26.25 17.78
N LEU A 319 -8.52 25.63 17.47
CA LEU A 319 -7.20 26.10 17.86
C LEU A 319 -6.47 26.79 16.68
N PRO A 320 -5.40 27.59 16.96
CA PRO A 320 -4.63 28.23 15.91
C PRO A 320 -4.03 27.25 14.89
N MET A 321 -3.73 27.75 13.69
CA MET A 321 -3.15 27.02 12.53
C MET A 321 -1.87 26.21 12.83
N SER A 322 -1.18 26.46 13.95
CA SER A 322 -0.01 25.69 14.40
C SER A 322 -0.27 24.19 14.59
N ASN A 323 -1.55 23.75 14.57
CA ASN A 323 -1.95 22.36 14.71
C ASN A 323 -2.32 21.69 13.39
N TYR A 324 -2.00 22.28 12.23
CA TYR A 324 -2.41 21.80 10.92
C TYR A 324 -2.03 20.32 10.68
N ASP A 325 -0.79 19.92 10.98
CA ASP A 325 -0.35 18.52 10.81
C ASP A 325 -1.14 17.55 11.68
N SER A 326 -1.53 17.96 12.89
CA SER A 326 -2.36 17.13 13.78
C SER A 326 -3.78 17.00 13.24
N VAL A 327 -4.34 18.05 12.65
CA VAL A 327 -5.63 18.05 11.98
C VAL A 327 -5.60 17.08 10.78
N MET A 328 -4.58 17.17 9.92
CA MET A 328 -4.46 16.31 8.76
C MET A 328 -4.32 14.84 9.14
N ARG A 329 -3.51 14.53 10.16
CA ARG A 329 -3.40 13.16 10.69
C ARG A 329 -4.74 12.62 11.20
N LEU A 330 -5.53 13.44 11.90
CA LEU A 330 -6.85 13.02 12.38
C LEU A 330 -7.86 12.84 11.26
N VAL A 331 -7.83 13.68 10.23
CA VAL A 331 -8.68 13.51 9.04
C VAL A 331 -8.39 12.16 8.39
N SER A 332 -7.12 11.86 8.10
CA SER A 332 -6.73 10.56 7.53
C SER A 332 -7.10 9.38 8.44
N TYR A 333 -6.96 9.55 9.75
CA TYR A 333 -7.34 8.51 10.71
C TYR A 333 -8.86 8.25 10.75
N ILE A 334 -9.68 9.30 10.67
CA ILE A 334 -11.14 9.19 10.59
C ILE A 334 -11.58 8.48 9.29
N GLU A 335 -10.93 8.81 8.16
CA GLU A 335 -11.17 8.13 6.88
C GLU A 335 -10.84 6.65 6.97
N GLU A 336 -9.72 6.31 7.59
CA GLU A 336 -9.29 4.94 7.84
C GLU A 336 -10.30 4.17 8.71
N LEU A 337 -10.77 4.74 9.82
CA LEU A 337 -11.80 4.12 10.67
C LEU A 337 -13.12 3.90 9.94
N ASN A 338 -13.53 4.85 9.08
CA ASN A 338 -14.72 4.68 8.24
C ASN A 338 -14.54 3.53 7.22
N THR A 339 -13.35 3.40 6.64
CA THR A 339 -13.01 2.29 5.74
C THR A 339 -13.09 0.97 6.48
N ARG A 340 -12.46 0.86 7.65
CA ARG A 340 -12.51 -0.36 8.49
C ARG A 340 -13.93 -0.80 8.84
N LYS A 341 -14.83 0.14 9.12
CA LYS A 341 -16.24 -0.20 9.36
C LYS A 341 -16.91 -0.86 8.15
N LYS A 342 -16.61 -0.39 6.94
CA LYS A 342 -17.10 -1.01 5.69
C LYS A 342 -16.43 -2.36 5.45
N ASP A 343 -15.15 -2.47 5.76
CA ASP A 343 -14.37 -3.69 5.59
C ASP A 343 -14.93 -4.85 6.42
N ILE A 344 -15.44 -4.59 7.63
CA ILE A 344 -16.06 -5.62 8.47
C ILE A 344 -17.22 -6.33 7.76
N ASP A 345 -18.10 -5.57 7.10
CA ASP A 345 -19.24 -6.16 6.41
C ASP A 345 -18.79 -6.99 5.19
N SER A 346 -17.77 -6.52 4.48
CA SER A 346 -17.14 -7.25 3.38
C SER A 346 -16.46 -8.53 3.86
N LEU A 347 -15.72 -8.46 4.98
CA LEU A 347 -15.03 -9.60 5.58
C LEU A 347 -16.00 -10.69 6.04
N LYS A 348 -17.12 -10.34 6.66
CA LYS A 348 -18.17 -11.31 7.05
C LYS A 348 -18.67 -12.11 5.86
N LEU A 349 -18.83 -11.44 4.70
CA LEU A 349 -19.25 -12.11 3.47
C LEU A 349 -18.16 -13.02 2.88
N GLN A 350 -16.89 -12.60 2.98
CA GLN A 350 -15.75 -13.33 2.41
C GLN A 350 -15.27 -14.50 3.26
N LEU A 351 -15.44 -14.41 4.59
CA LEU A 351 -15.00 -15.44 5.54
C LEU A 351 -16.14 -16.40 5.95
N ALA A 352 -17.36 -16.20 5.42
CA ALA A 352 -18.56 -17.00 5.74
C ALA A 352 -18.88 -17.01 7.24
N GLU A 353 -18.68 -15.90 7.95
CA GLU A 353 -19.00 -15.71 9.37
C GLU A 353 -20.41 -15.14 9.58
#